data_c2d446a1313bbd668f806a74082f31e2
#
_entry.id   c2d446a1313bbd668f806a74082f31e2
#
_cell.length_a   1.000
_cell.length_b   1.000
_cell.length_c   1.000
_cell.angle_alpha   90.00
_cell.angle_beta   90.00
_cell.angle_gamma   90.00
#
_symmetry.space_group_name_H-M   'P 1'
#
loop_
_entity.id
_entity.type
_entity.pdbx_description
1 polymer ?
#
loop_
_entity_poly.entity_id
_entity_poly.type
_entity_poly.pdbx_seq_one_letter_code
_entity_poly.pdbx_strand_id
1 'polypeptide(L)'
;MDNVLVVNYTYIADPDAIAEHRPAHRDFLRGLADEGLLVLSGPLAPGVGQPDAGLLVFRSDSPEAVLAKLADDPFQRQGIVAHVEVRGWTPVLGAWLDKVSD
;
A
#
# COMPACT_ATOMS: atom_id res chain seq x y z
N MET A 1 -9.85 -3.22 -19.42
CA MET A 1 -8.42 -3.34 -19.10
C MET A 1 -8.20 -3.06 -17.63
N ASP A 2 -7.52 -3.93 -16.98
CA ASP A 2 -7.34 -3.83 -15.55
C ASP A 2 -6.17 -2.92 -15.22
N ASN A 3 -6.51 -1.79 -14.64
CA ASN A 3 -5.52 -0.81 -14.25
C ASN A 3 -5.31 -0.94 -12.75
N VAL A 4 -4.57 -1.97 -12.36
CA VAL A 4 -4.31 -2.28 -10.96
C VAL A 4 -2.82 -2.22 -10.71
N LEU A 5 -2.43 -1.54 -9.66
CA LEU A 5 -1.06 -1.46 -9.22
C LEU A 5 -0.95 -2.02 -7.81
N VAL A 6 0.14 -2.74 -7.58
CA VAL A 6 0.46 -3.25 -6.25
C VAL A 6 1.67 -2.49 -5.73
N VAL A 7 1.52 -1.93 -4.54
CA VAL A 7 2.60 -1.22 -3.85
C VAL A 7 3.05 -2.06 -2.68
N ASN A 8 4.35 -2.26 -2.60
CA ASN A 8 4.96 -2.98 -1.50
C ASN A 8 5.81 -2.00 -0.69
N TYR A 9 5.42 -1.79 0.57
CA TYR A 9 6.18 -0.99 1.52
C TYR A 9 7.04 -1.93 2.34
N THR A 10 8.33 -1.62 2.43
CA THR A 10 9.22 -2.28 3.39
C THR A 10 9.49 -1.29 4.50
N TYR A 11 9.29 -1.68 5.76
CA TYR A 11 9.40 -0.77 6.89
C TYR A 11 10.77 -0.84 7.54
N ILE A 12 11.13 0.24 8.23
CA ILE A 12 12.33 0.26 9.07
C ILE A 12 12.13 -0.71 10.25
N ALA A 13 13.26 -1.13 10.85
CA ALA A 13 13.23 -2.07 11.98
C ALA A 13 13.00 -1.31 13.29
N ASP A 14 11.84 -0.68 13.42
CA ASP A 14 11.49 0.11 14.58
C ASP A 14 9.99 -0.10 14.88
N PRO A 15 9.66 -1.17 15.61
CA PRO A 15 8.24 -1.49 15.88
C PRO A 15 7.52 -0.41 16.66
N ASP A 16 8.21 0.32 17.53
CA ASP A 16 7.56 1.38 18.31
C ASP A 16 7.16 2.55 17.42
N ALA A 17 8.03 2.95 16.49
CA ALA A 17 7.73 4.02 15.54
C ALA A 17 6.59 3.61 14.61
N ILE A 18 6.60 2.36 14.15
CA ILE A 18 5.52 1.83 13.31
C ILE A 18 4.19 1.91 14.07
N ALA A 19 4.17 1.45 15.32
CA ALA A 19 2.94 1.45 16.13
C ALA A 19 2.46 2.87 16.40
N GLU A 20 3.38 3.79 16.66
CA GLU A 20 3.03 5.18 16.95
C GLU A 20 2.33 5.86 15.77
N HIS A 21 2.81 5.64 14.55
CA HIS A 21 2.33 6.35 13.37
C HIS A 21 1.26 5.56 12.59
N ARG A 22 0.95 4.34 13.01
CA ARG A 22 -0.02 3.50 12.29
C ARG A 22 -1.43 4.10 12.24
N PRO A 23 -1.98 4.68 13.32
CA PRO A 23 -3.33 5.26 13.22
C PRO A 23 -3.43 6.36 12.18
N ALA A 24 -2.47 7.26 12.12
CA ALA A 24 -2.47 8.33 11.13
C ALA A 24 -2.30 7.78 9.71
N HIS A 25 -1.44 6.78 9.54
CA HIS A 25 -1.25 6.09 8.28
C HIS A 25 -2.57 5.47 7.79
N ARG A 26 -3.29 4.78 8.67
CA ARG A 26 -4.57 4.15 8.32
C ARG A 26 -5.65 5.16 8.00
N ASP A 27 -5.68 6.29 8.69
CA ASP A 27 -6.64 7.35 8.39
C ASP A 27 -6.38 7.94 7.01
N PHE A 28 -5.11 8.15 6.67
CA PHE A 28 -4.72 8.62 5.34
C PHE A 28 -5.20 7.63 4.26
N LEU A 29 -4.96 6.34 4.47
CA LEU A 29 -5.36 5.31 3.50
C LEU A 29 -6.87 5.20 3.37
N ARG A 30 -7.63 5.40 4.46
CA ARG A 30 -9.09 5.40 4.38
C ARG A 30 -9.59 6.50 3.45
N GLY A 31 -8.93 7.66 3.46
CA GLY A 31 -9.25 8.73 2.51
C GLY A 31 -9.07 8.29 1.07
N LEU A 32 -8.00 7.58 0.78
CA LEU A 32 -7.76 7.07 -0.57
C LEU A 32 -8.78 6.00 -0.96
N ALA A 33 -9.20 5.18 0.00
CA ALA A 33 -10.25 4.19 -0.23
C ALA A 33 -11.60 4.86 -0.52
N ASP A 34 -11.90 5.94 0.20
CA ASP A 34 -13.14 6.70 -0.01
C ASP A 34 -13.17 7.34 -1.40
N GLU A 35 -12.01 7.69 -1.95
CA GLU A 35 -11.89 8.20 -3.32
C GLU A 35 -12.04 7.09 -4.37
N GLY A 36 -12.06 5.83 -3.97
CA GLY A 36 -12.10 4.70 -4.89
C GLY A 36 -10.73 4.33 -5.47
N LEU A 37 -9.67 4.97 -4.99
CA LEU A 37 -8.32 4.74 -5.50
C LEU A 37 -7.67 3.51 -4.85
N LEU A 38 -7.76 3.42 -3.52
CA LEU A 38 -7.22 2.28 -2.79
C LEU A 38 -8.27 1.18 -2.70
N VAL A 39 -7.96 0.01 -3.25
CA VAL A 39 -8.88 -1.12 -3.27
C VAL A 39 -8.77 -1.92 -1.97
N LEU A 40 -7.55 -2.17 -1.52
CA LEU A 40 -7.29 -3.05 -0.39
C LEU A 40 -5.89 -2.80 0.12
N SER A 41 -5.67 -2.90 1.41
CA SER A 41 -4.33 -2.80 1.98
C SER A 41 -4.27 -3.49 3.33
N GLY A 42 -3.05 -3.84 3.74
CA GLY A 42 -2.83 -4.42 5.05
C GLY A 42 -1.37 -4.74 5.27
N PRO A 43 -1.00 -5.01 6.53
CA PRO A 43 0.37 -5.40 6.82
C PRO A 43 0.67 -6.81 6.32
N LEU A 44 1.90 -6.99 5.87
CA LEU A 44 2.43 -8.32 5.56
C LEU A 44 3.22 -8.79 6.77
N ALA A 45 2.88 -9.96 7.27
CA ALA A 45 3.62 -10.55 8.37
C ALA A 45 5.06 -10.81 7.92
N PRO A 46 6.05 -10.53 8.78
CA PRO A 46 7.45 -10.79 8.42
C PRO A 46 7.70 -12.29 8.33
N GLY A 47 8.40 -12.71 7.26
CA GLY A 47 8.92 -14.05 7.18
C GLY A 47 10.24 -14.15 7.91
N VAL A 48 10.84 -15.34 7.91
CA VAL A 48 12.14 -15.55 8.54
C VAL A 48 13.17 -14.65 7.84
N GLY A 49 13.81 -13.77 8.61
CA GLY A 49 14.81 -12.85 8.08
C GLY A 49 14.25 -11.73 7.21
N GLN A 50 12.94 -11.52 7.21
CA GLN A 50 12.31 -10.45 6.43
C GLN A 50 11.78 -9.36 7.34
N PRO A 51 11.86 -8.10 6.92
CA PRO A 51 11.32 -7.00 7.70
C PRO A 51 9.80 -6.97 7.65
N ASP A 52 9.20 -6.18 8.54
CA ASP A 52 7.79 -5.84 8.44
C ASP A 52 7.52 -5.11 7.14
N ALA A 53 6.35 -5.33 6.58
CA ALA A 53 6.00 -4.77 5.29
C ALA A 53 4.50 -4.48 5.23
N GLY A 54 4.09 -3.76 4.18
CA GLY A 54 2.69 -3.50 3.89
C GLY A 54 2.41 -3.70 2.41
N LEU A 55 1.23 -4.18 2.11
CA LEU A 55 0.78 -4.36 0.75
C LEU A 55 -0.42 -3.47 0.50
N LEU A 56 -0.35 -2.69 -0.59
CA LEU A 56 -1.43 -1.80 -0.99
C LEU A 56 -1.80 -2.07 -2.44
N VAL A 57 -3.09 -2.15 -2.71
CA VAL A 57 -3.59 -2.40 -4.06
C VAL A 57 -4.38 -1.20 -4.51
N PHE A 58 -3.99 -0.62 -5.63
CA PHE A 58 -4.59 0.60 -6.16
C PHE A 58 -5.25 0.36 -7.51
N ARG A 59 -6.37 1.05 -7.72
CA ARG A 59 -7.02 1.10 -9.03
C ARG A 59 -6.48 2.29 -9.78
N SER A 60 -5.40 2.07 -10.53
CA SER A 60 -4.73 3.11 -11.29
C SER A 60 -3.80 2.46 -12.32
N ASP A 61 -3.53 3.16 -13.41
CA ASP A 61 -2.57 2.75 -14.42
C ASP A 61 -1.31 3.62 -14.39
N SER A 62 -1.21 4.52 -13.42
CA SER A 62 -0.08 5.46 -13.33
C SER A 62 0.70 5.26 -12.03
N PRO A 63 1.85 4.58 -12.09
CA PRO A 63 2.71 4.47 -10.90
C PRO A 63 3.11 5.82 -10.32
N GLU A 64 3.38 6.81 -11.19
CA GLU A 64 3.76 8.15 -10.75
C GLU A 64 2.64 8.82 -9.95
N ALA A 65 1.40 8.68 -10.39
CA ALA A 65 0.27 9.27 -9.68
C ALA A 65 0.07 8.64 -8.31
N VAL A 66 0.22 7.31 -8.22
CA VAL A 66 0.10 6.61 -6.95
C VAL A 66 1.24 7.01 -6.01
N LEU A 67 2.47 7.07 -6.51
CA LEU A 67 3.61 7.48 -5.68
C LEU A 67 3.46 8.91 -5.20
N ALA A 68 2.92 9.81 -6.04
CA ALA A 68 2.68 11.19 -5.64
C ALA A 68 1.65 11.27 -4.50
N LYS A 69 0.60 10.46 -4.55
CA LYS A 69 -0.37 10.39 -3.46
C LYS A 69 0.27 9.85 -2.19
N LEU A 70 1.06 8.79 -2.30
CA LEU A 70 1.67 8.14 -1.14
C LEU A 70 2.75 8.99 -0.48
N ALA A 71 3.28 10.00 -1.18
CA ALA A 71 4.25 10.91 -0.58
C ALA A 71 3.67 11.63 0.64
N ASP A 72 2.35 11.77 0.73
CA ASP A 72 1.67 12.39 1.87
C ASP A 72 1.30 11.41 2.98
N ASP A 73 1.57 10.11 2.78
CA ASP A 73 1.32 9.12 3.81
C ASP A 73 2.18 9.41 5.05
N PRO A 74 1.58 9.48 6.24
CA PRO A 74 2.36 9.66 7.46
C PRO A 74 3.52 8.68 7.62
N PHE A 75 3.38 7.43 7.16
CA PHE A 75 4.49 6.48 7.17
C PHE A 75 5.65 6.93 6.29
N GLN A 76 5.37 7.59 5.17
CA GLN A 76 6.42 8.16 4.33
C GLN A 76 7.05 9.38 4.99
N ARG A 77 6.19 10.28 5.49
CA ARG A 77 6.66 11.54 6.08
C ARG A 77 7.50 11.34 7.32
N GLN A 78 7.22 10.29 8.09
CA GLN A 78 7.94 10.00 9.32
C GLN A 78 9.12 9.05 9.12
N GLY A 79 9.44 8.72 7.87
CA GLY A 79 10.59 7.85 7.59
C GLY A 79 10.40 6.41 7.99
N ILE A 80 9.15 5.95 8.14
CA ILE A 80 8.85 4.56 8.49
C ILE A 80 9.08 3.62 7.31
N VAL A 81 8.84 4.11 6.08
CA VAL A 81 8.99 3.31 4.88
C VAL A 81 10.44 3.38 4.41
N ALA A 82 11.14 2.25 4.48
CA ALA A 82 12.52 2.17 4.04
C ALA A 82 12.62 1.99 2.52
N HIS A 83 11.64 1.32 1.92
CA HIS A 83 11.66 1.02 0.49
C HIS A 83 10.24 0.91 -0.03
N VAL A 84 10.00 1.43 -1.24
CA VAL A 84 8.72 1.36 -1.93
C VAL A 84 8.94 0.71 -3.27
N GLU A 85 8.11 -0.27 -3.60
CA GLU A 85 8.13 -0.89 -4.91
C GLU A 85 6.72 -0.85 -5.48
N VAL A 86 6.56 -0.42 -6.73
CA VAL A 86 5.28 -0.36 -7.41
C VAL A 86 5.35 -1.24 -8.65
N ARG A 87 4.36 -2.11 -8.81
CA ARG A 87 4.28 -3.00 -9.96
C ARG A 87 2.86 -3.03 -10.50
N GLY A 88 2.74 -3.11 -11.82
CA GLY A 88 1.46 -3.43 -12.43
C GLY A 88 1.08 -4.86 -12.13
N TRP A 89 -0.21 -5.08 -11.90
CA TRP A 89 -0.73 -6.41 -11.63
C TRP A 89 -2.00 -6.62 -12.44
N THR A 90 -2.10 -7.77 -13.08
CA THR A 90 -3.30 -8.14 -13.84
C THR A 90 -3.96 -9.33 -13.14
N PRO A 91 -4.92 -9.09 -12.24
CA PRO A 91 -5.64 -10.20 -11.60
C PRO A 91 -6.42 -10.97 -12.66
N VAL A 92 -6.36 -12.28 -12.62
CA VAL A 92 -6.95 -13.12 -13.66
C VAL A 92 -7.97 -14.08 -13.09
N LEU A 93 -7.85 -14.46 -11.81
CA LEU A 93 -8.62 -15.56 -11.27
C LEU A 93 -8.75 -15.40 -9.75
N GLY A 94 -9.92 -15.67 -9.24
CA GLY A 94 -10.16 -15.64 -7.81
C GLY A 94 -11.54 -15.09 -7.45
N ALA A 95 -11.94 -15.35 -6.20
CA ALA A 95 -13.27 -15.01 -5.72
C ALA A 95 -13.53 -13.51 -5.72
N TRP A 96 -12.47 -12.69 -5.58
CA TRP A 96 -12.61 -11.23 -5.49
C TRP A 96 -12.27 -10.52 -6.81
N LEU A 97 -12.19 -11.27 -7.90
CA LEU A 97 -11.74 -10.70 -9.18
C LEU A 97 -12.62 -9.51 -9.59
N ASP A 98 -13.92 -9.61 -9.42
CA ASP A 98 -14.84 -8.54 -9.77
C ASP A 98 -14.76 -7.33 -8.84
N LYS A 99 -14.08 -7.46 -7.72
CA LYS A 99 -13.89 -6.36 -6.77
C LYS A 99 -12.66 -5.53 -7.09
N VAL A 100 -11.63 -6.13 -7.69
CA VAL A 100 -10.37 -5.44 -7.97
C VAL A 100 -10.25 -5.00 -9.41
N SER A 101 -10.84 -5.72 -10.34
CA SER A 101 -10.84 -5.33 -11.76
C SER A 101 -12.21 -4.83 -12.17
N ASP A 102 -12.23 -3.90 -13.07
CA ASP A 102 -13.48 -3.29 -13.55
C ASP A 102 -14.15 -4.11 -14.62
#